data_b577abb7b59b7f58328aa893cea0ca46
#
_entry.id   b577abb7b59b7f58328aa893cea0ca46
#
_cell.length_a   1.000
_cell.length_b   1.000
_cell.length_c   1.000
_cell.angle_alpha   90.00
_cell.angle_beta   90.00
_cell.angle_gamma   90.00
#
_symmetry.space_group_name_H-M   'P 1'
#
loop_
_entity.id
_entity.type
_entity.pdbx_description
1 polymer ?
#
loop_
_entity_poly.entity_id
_entity_poly.type
_entity_poly.pdbx_seq_one_letter_code
_entity_poly.pdbx_strand_id
1 'polypeptide(L)'
;NVPVYAYTPGLCASGGYMIACSADKIYASPFSIVGSVGAKWGLGFNFWQFMQTHGIESVTIAEGLYKEKYPSFTKPMNGTASYNDLIAIVAESYDQFTNLVAKARSEKGLTSALLKSSYGAQVYSGITAEKNGYVDNGNAYYIDALTDLVKSCNLSETPYQVVKFVYKQSPLQGLVSNKLALWMEDVQSKLLGTTSKGKLQNTLLYYYDPSDRL
;
A
#
# COMPACT_ATOMS: atom_id res chain seq x y z
N ASN A 1 1.69 12.58 -26.07
CA ASN A 1 1.50 12.01 -24.73
C ASN A 1 0.64 12.95 -23.91
N VAL A 2 -0.28 12.39 -23.13
CA VAL A 2 -1.07 13.13 -22.15
C VAL A 2 -0.30 13.07 -20.82
N PRO A 3 0.06 14.22 -20.21
CA PRO A 3 0.76 14.21 -18.93
C PRO A 3 -0.14 13.65 -17.81
N VAL A 4 0.47 12.87 -16.93
CA VAL A 4 -0.19 12.25 -15.78
C VAL A 4 0.50 12.69 -14.51
N TYR A 5 -0.23 13.33 -13.60
CA TYR A 5 0.30 13.76 -12.32
C TYR A 5 -0.39 12.99 -11.18
N ALA A 6 0.41 12.51 -10.23
CA ALA A 6 -0.09 11.90 -9.02
C ALA A 6 -0.08 12.93 -7.88
N TYR A 7 -1.19 13.01 -7.14
CA TYR A 7 -1.26 13.80 -5.92
C TYR A 7 -1.73 12.92 -4.75
N THR A 8 -1.04 13.02 -3.63
CA THR A 8 -1.43 12.33 -2.41
C THR A 8 -1.64 13.31 -1.25
N PRO A 9 -2.84 13.38 -0.68
CA PRO A 9 -3.12 14.16 0.53
C PRO A 9 -2.80 13.40 1.82
N GLY A 10 -2.49 12.08 1.74
CA GLY A 10 -2.33 11.22 2.89
C GLY A 10 -1.34 10.09 2.67
N LEU A 11 -1.80 8.83 2.61
CA LEU A 11 -0.94 7.67 2.48
C LEU A 11 -0.65 7.32 1.02
N CYS A 12 0.63 7.36 0.64
CA CYS A 12 1.14 6.91 -0.65
C CYS A 12 2.38 6.02 -0.41
N ALA A 13 2.14 4.80 0.03
CA ALA A 13 3.19 3.90 0.48
C ALA A 13 3.08 2.52 -0.19
N SER A 14 4.22 1.79 -0.27
CA SER A 14 4.28 0.43 -0.82
C SER A 14 3.68 0.36 -2.24
N GLY A 15 2.71 -0.51 -2.49
CA GLY A 15 2.03 -0.61 -3.79
C GLY A 15 1.38 0.69 -4.26
N GLY A 16 0.89 1.54 -3.35
CA GLY A 16 0.38 2.87 -3.68
C GLY A 16 1.46 3.80 -4.25
N TYR A 17 2.66 3.75 -3.67
CA TYR A 17 3.80 4.50 -4.19
C TYR A 17 4.32 3.90 -5.52
N MET A 18 4.27 2.58 -5.67
CA MET A 18 4.59 1.92 -6.93
C MET A 18 3.71 2.43 -8.08
N ILE A 19 2.41 2.58 -7.82
CA ILE A 19 1.46 3.15 -8.79
C ILE A 19 1.80 4.62 -9.08
N ALA A 20 2.08 5.42 -8.05
CA ALA A 20 2.43 6.83 -8.22
C ALA A 20 3.69 7.03 -9.07
N CYS A 21 4.65 6.10 -9.01
CA CYS A 21 5.84 6.12 -9.87
C CYS A 21 5.56 5.95 -11.37
N SER A 22 4.32 5.65 -11.77
CA SER A 22 3.91 5.63 -13.17
C SER A 22 3.51 7.03 -13.70
N ALA A 23 3.41 8.02 -12.83
CA ALA A 23 3.10 9.40 -13.20
C ALA A 23 4.36 10.17 -13.62
N ASP A 24 4.18 11.19 -14.45
CA ASP A 24 5.24 12.12 -14.87
C ASP A 24 5.73 12.99 -13.70
N LYS A 25 4.81 13.33 -12.77
CA LYS A 25 5.14 14.04 -11.53
C LYS A 25 4.33 13.51 -10.36
N ILE A 26 4.94 13.56 -9.17
CA ILE A 26 4.33 13.15 -7.91
C ILE A 26 4.33 14.31 -6.93
N TYR A 27 3.14 14.71 -6.49
CA TYR A 27 2.92 15.76 -5.49
C TYR A 27 2.40 15.14 -4.20
N ALA A 28 2.90 15.63 -3.08
CA ALA A 28 2.46 15.18 -1.77
C ALA A 28 2.15 16.37 -0.86
N SER A 29 1.13 16.23 -0.03
CA SER A 29 0.91 17.18 1.05
C SER A 29 2.04 17.07 2.09
N PRO A 30 2.36 18.13 2.85
CA PRO A 30 3.41 18.08 3.88
C PRO A 30 3.17 17.00 4.94
N PHE A 31 1.90 16.62 5.15
CA PHE A 31 1.47 15.61 6.12
C PHE A 31 1.30 14.22 5.51
N SER A 32 1.56 14.06 4.22
CA SER A 32 1.50 12.75 3.57
C SER A 32 2.57 11.81 4.11
N ILE A 33 2.27 10.52 4.06
CA ILE A 33 3.21 9.45 4.38
C ILE A 33 3.58 8.77 3.07
N VAL A 34 4.84 8.88 2.65
CA VAL A 34 5.33 8.40 1.35
C VAL A 34 6.48 7.42 1.54
N GLY A 35 6.59 6.40 0.71
CA GLY A 35 7.70 5.46 0.72
C GLY A 35 7.29 4.00 0.92
N SER A 36 7.86 3.33 1.92
CA SER A 36 7.66 1.89 2.15
C SER A 36 8.01 1.05 0.91
N VAL A 37 9.16 1.35 0.29
CA VAL A 37 9.68 0.61 -0.87
C VAL A 37 10.30 -0.69 -0.38
N GLY A 38 9.48 -1.69 -0.22
CA GLY A 38 9.88 -2.99 0.31
C GLY A 38 8.86 -4.08 -0.01
N ALA A 39 9.26 -5.32 0.18
CA ALA A 39 8.40 -6.49 0.00
C ALA A 39 8.38 -7.32 1.28
N LYS A 40 7.23 -7.83 1.64
CA LYS A 40 7.07 -8.79 2.75
C LYS A 40 5.99 -9.81 2.43
N TRP A 41 6.20 -11.00 2.91
CA TRP A 41 5.16 -12.03 2.92
C TRP A 41 4.84 -12.38 4.37
N GLY A 42 3.67 -12.00 4.83
CA GLY A 42 3.21 -12.33 6.19
C GLY A 42 2.57 -13.71 6.22
N LEU A 43 3.16 -14.63 6.97
CA LEU A 43 2.66 -16.00 7.12
C LEU A 43 1.81 -16.19 8.38
N GLY A 44 1.65 -15.13 9.17
CA GLY A 44 0.93 -15.19 10.45
C GLY A 44 1.74 -15.90 11.54
N PHE A 45 1.00 -16.52 12.46
CA PHE A 45 1.60 -17.29 13.57
C PHE A 45 1.83 -18.73 13.13
N ASN A 46 2.92 -19.33 13.60
CA ASN A 46 3.19 -20.75 13.44
C ASN A 46 2.93 -21.49 14.77
N PHE A 47 1.99 -22.40 14.76
CA PHE A 47 1.58 -23.18 15.93
C PHE A 47 2.16 -24.60 15.94
N TRP A 48 3.04 -24.95 15.00
CA TRP A 48 3.59 -26.28 14.86
C TRP A 48 4.12 -26.84 16.17
N GLN A 49 5.00 -26.12 16.84
CA GLN A 49 5.62 -26.57 18.08
C GLN A 49 4.61 -26.74 19.22
N PHE A 50 3.65 -25.82 19.32
CA PHE A 50 2.57 -25.92 20.31
C PHE A 50 1.70 -27.16 20.06
N MET A 51 1.33 -27.42 18.81
CA MET A 51 0.52 -28.60 18.45
C MET A 51 1.27 -29.90 18.77
N GLN A 52 2.56 -29.98 18.43
CA GLN A 52 3.39 -31.15 18.77
C GLN A 52 3.44 -31.41 20.29
N THR A 53 3.63 -30.36 21.08
CA THR A 53 3.71 -30.46 22.54
C THR A 53 2.39 -30.96 23.16
N HIS A 54 1.26 -30.67 22.52
CA HIS A 54 -0.08 -31.03 23.02
C HIS A 54 -0.69 -32.24 22.30
N GLY A 55 0.09 -32.97 21.50
CA GLY A 55 -0.41 -34.16 20.78
C GLY A 55 -1.49 -33.84 19.75
N ILE A 56 -1.50 -32.64 19.19
CA ILE A 56 -2.45 -32.22 18.15
C ILE A 56 -1.81 -32.48 16.78
N GLU A 57 -2.49 -33.25 15.95
CA GLU A 57 -2.05 -33.57 14.60
C GLU A 57 -2.85 -32.76 13.56
N SER A 58 -2.15 -32.21 12.57
CA SER A 58 -2.76 -31.58 11.39
C SER A 58 -2.73 -32.55 10.22
N VAL A 59 -3.90 -33.02 9.82
CA VAL A 59 -4.05 -33.97 8.69
C VAL A 59 -4.54 -33.20 7.47
N THR A 60 -3.82 -33.34 6.37
CA THR A 60 -4.20 -32.78 5.04
C THR A 60 -4.14 -33.88 4.01
N ILE A 61 -5.17 -33.95 3.16
CA ILE A 61 -5.19 -34.79 1.97
C ILE A 61 -5.08 -33.84 0.78
N ALA A 62 -4.02 -34.00 -0.01
CA ALA A 62 -3.79 -33.17 -1.18
C ALA A 62 -3.32 -34.00 -2.36
N GLU A 63 -3.74 -33.62 -3.56
CA GLU A 63 -3.29 -34.17 -4.81
C GLU A 63 -2.70 -33.04 -5.68
N GLY A 64 -1.65 -33.36 -6.41
CA GLY A 64 -0.91 -32.44 -7.26
C GLY A 64 0.47 -32.09 -6.68
N LEU A 65 1.47 -32.14 -7.57
CA LEU A 65 2.85 -31.84 -7.23
C LEU A 65 2.94 -30.41 -6.63
N TYR A 66 3.60 -30.28 -5.50
CA TYR A 66 3.76 -29.00 -4.77
C TYR A 66 2.49 -28.35 -4.21
N LYS A 67 1.33 -29.02 -4.20
CA LYS A 67 0.08 -28.44 -3.68
C LYS A 67 0.18 -28.03 -2.20
N GLU A 68 0.99 -28.74 -1.42
CA GLU A 68 1.29 -28.45 -0.02
C GLU A 68 2.72 -27.91 0.20
N LYS A 69 3.36 -27.42 -0.84
CA LYS A 69 4.73 -26.96 -0.75
C LYS A 69 4.88 -25.82 0.26
N TYR A 70 3.90 -24.93 0.31
CA TYR A 70 3.95 -23.78 1.21
C TYR A 70 3.30 -24.15 2.53
N PRO A 71 4.09 -24.13 3.63
CA PRO A 71 3.60 -24.60 4.92
C PRO A 71 2.49 -23.71 5.45
N SER A 72 1.45 -24.35 5.95
CA SER A 72 0.47 -23.68 6.79
C SER A 72 1.09 -23.36 8.16
N PHE A 73 0.38 -22.59 8.97
CA PHE A 73 0.77 -22.33 10.36
C PHE A 73 0.89 -23.62 11.24
N THR A 74 0.55 -24.78 10.70
CA THR A 74 0.55 -26.09 11.36
C THR A 74 1.71 -27.00 10.96
N LYS A 75 2.65 -26.53 10.14
CA LYS A 75 3.84 -27.29 9.70
C LYS A 75 5.13 -26.53 10.03
N PRO A 76 6.28 -27.23 10.19
CA PRO A 76 7.55 -26.55 10.41
C PRO A 76 7.88 -25.67 9.19
N MET A 77 8.44 -24.48 9.47
CA MET A 77 8.75 -23.51 8.42
C MET A 77 10.25 -23.33 8.23
N ASN A 78 10.96 -23.05 9.31
CA ASN A 78 12.38 -22.71 9.22
C ASN A 78 13.21 -23.86 8.66
N GLY A 79 14.08 -23.56 7.70
CA GLY A 79 14.97 -24.53 7.08
C GLY A 79 14.32 -25.44 6.04
N THR A 80 13.04 -25.26 5.72
CA THR A 80 12.38 -26.03 4.65
C THR A 80 12.66 -25.40 3.27
N ALA A 81 12.68 -26.24 2.22
CA ALA A 81 12.80 -25.76 0.84
C ALA A 81 11.72 -24.72 0.48
N SER A 82 10.49 -24.95 0.97
CA SER A 82 9.37 -24.03 0.76
C SER A 82 9.58 -22.65 1.39
N TYR A 83 10.20 -22.59 2.55
CA TYR A 83 10.54 -21.33 3.19
C TYR A 83 11.60 -20.56 2.38
N ASN A 84 12.61 -21.27 1.88
CA ASN A 84 13.65 -20.68 1.04
C ASN A 84 13.07 -20.16 -0.30
N ASP A 85 12.12 -20.87 -0.90
CA ASP A 85 11.43 -20.37 -2.09
C ASP A 85 10.64 -19.08 -1.82
N LEU A 86 9.96 -18.99 -0.66
CA LEU A 86 9.26 -17.74 -0.29
C LEU A 86 10.22 -16.58 -0.06
N ILE A 87 11.39 -16.85 0.55
CA ILE A 87 12.46 -15.84 0.69
C ILE A 87 12.90 -15.37 -0.70
N ALA A 88 13.10 -16.28 -1.65
CA ALA A 88 13.50 -15.93 -3.01
C ALA A 88 12.44 -15.07 -3.71
N ILE A 89 11.15 -15.42 -3.60
CA ILE A 89 10.04 -14.64 -4.17
C ILE A 89 9.98 -13.22 -3.57
N VAL A 90 10.15 -13.09 -2.25
CA VAL A 90 10.16 -11.78 -1.59
C VAL A 90 11.38 -10.96 -2.01
N ALA A 91 12.56 -11.58 -2.14
CA ALA A 91 13.77 -10.92 -2.61
C ALA A 91 13.60 -10.42 -4.05
N GLU A 92 13.08 -11.25 -4.96
CA GLU A 92 12.81 -10.88 -6.33
C GLU A 92 11.80 -9.72 -6.43
N SER A 93 10.72 -9.80 -5.66
CA SER A 93 9.71 -8.72 -5.60
C SER A 93 10.31 -7.40 -5.10
N TYR A 94 11.21 -7.47 -4.13
CA TYR A 94 11.93 -6.30 -3.62
C TYR A 94 12.87 -5.71 -4.67
N ASP A 95 13.59 -6.55 -5.40
CA ASP A 95 14.47 -6.14 -6.47
C ASP A 95 13.71 -5.46 -7.61
N GLN A 96 12.60 -6.04 -8.03
CA GLN A 96 11.74 -5.45 -9.05
C GLN A 96 11.19 -4.10 -8.60
N PHE A 97 10.71 -3.99 -7.35
CA PHE A 97 10.17 -2.73 -6.84
C PHE A 97 11.24 -1.65 -6.74
N THR A 98 12.42 -1.94 -6.17
CA THR A 98 13.51 -0.96 -6.08
C THR A 98 14.01 -0.51 -7.45
N ASN A 99 14.08 -1.40 -8.43
CA ASN A 99 14.46 -1.08 -9.80
C ASN A 99 13.42 -0.20 -10.50
N LEU A 100 12.12 -0.47 -10.30
CA LEU A 100 11.03 0.35 -10.83
C LEU A 100 11.13 1.77 -10.28
N VAL A 101 11.26 1.93 -8.96
CA VAL A 101 11.38 3.24 -8.32
C VAL A 101 12.63 3.96 -8.79
N ALA A 102 13.78 3.28 -8.83
CA ALA A 102 15.04 3.86 -9.31
C ALA A 102 14.92 4.36 -10.76
N LYS A 103 14.24 3.61 -11.63
CA LYS A 103 13.98 4.03 -13.00
C LYS A 103 13.08 5.26 -13.04
N ALA A 104 11.98 5.26 -12.32
CA ALA A 104 10.99 6.34 -12.30
C ALA A 104 11.53 7.64 -11.67
N ARG A 105 12.46 7.52 -10.73
CA ARG A 105 13.00 8.65 -9.94
C ARG A 105 14.49 8.89 -10.19
N SER A 106 15.02 8.41 -11.31
CA SER A 106 16.45 8.54 -11.66
C SER A 106 16.92 9.99 -11.74
N GLU A 107 16.09 10.90 -12.28
CA GLU A 107 16.36 12.34 -12.34
C GLU A 107 16.42 13.01 -10.96
N LYS A 108 15.83 12.38 -9.94
CA LYS A 108 15.89 12.81 -8.54
C LYS A 108 17.03 12.14 -7.75
N GLY A 109 17.89 11.39 -8.43
CA GLY A 109 19.04 10.74 -7.83
C GLY A 109 18.75 9.44 -7.07
N LEU A 110 17.53 8.91 -7.13
CA LEU A 110 17.22 7.61 -6.52
C LEU A 110 17.81 6.46 -7.36
N THR A 111 18.57 5.61 -6.69
CA THR A 111 19.12 4.38 -7.26
C THR A 111 18.64 3.17 -6.47
N SER A 112 18.60 2.00 -7.11
CA SER A 112 18.25 0.75 -6.43
C SER A 112 19.21 0.45 -5.27
N ALA A 113 20.50 0.77 -5.42
CA ALA A 113 21.50 0.61 -4.38
C ALA A 113 21.18 1.51 -3.16
N LEU A 114 20.87 2.78 -3.38
CA LEU A 114 20.52 3.73 -2.31
C LEU A 114 19.22 3.32 -1.59
N LEU A 115 18.22 2.87 -2.35
CA LEU A 115 16.96 2.36 -1.79
C LEU A 115 17.20 1.13 -0.88
N LYS A 116 18.11 0.22 -1.28
CA LYS A 116 18.39 -1.00 -0.50
C LYS A 116 19.29 -0.73 0.70
N SER A 117 20.31 0.11 0.57
CA SER A 117 21.34 0.28 1.58
C SER A 117 21.03 1.34 2.64
N SER A 118 20.29 2.39 2.29
CA SER A 118 20.13 3.57 3.13
C SER A 118 18.67 3.88 3.48
N TYR A 119 17.79 3.84 2.51
CA TYR A 119 16.38 4.19 2.73
C TYR A 119 15.54 2.99 3.20
N GLY A 120 15.80 1.81 2.66
CA GLY A 120 15.03 0.62 2.97
C GLY A 120 13.54 0.83 2.72
N ALA A 121 12.72 0.14 3.52
CA ALA A 121 11.27 0.27 3.48
C ALA A 121 10.74 1.36 4.44
N GLN A 122 11.50 2.42 4.67
CA GLN A 122 11.07 3.52 5.53
C GLN A 122 9.97 4.35 4.86
N VAL A 123 9.26 5.10 5.69
CA VAL A 123 8.25 6.08 5.26
C VAL A 123 8.67 7.48 5.72
N TYR A 124 8.30 8.47 4.94
CA TYR A 124 8.71 9.86 5.13
C TYR A 124 7.49 10.77 5.04
N SER A 125 7.54 11.92 5.74
CA SER A 125 6.60 13.00 5.47
C SER A 125 6.78 13.53 4.04
N GLY A 126 5.77 14.20 3.47
CA GLY A 126 5.88 14.79 2.13
C GLY A 126 7.16 15.61 1.94
N ILE A 127 7.46 16.49 2.90
CA ILE A 127 8.65 17.36 2.88
C ILE A 127 9.96 16.53 2.83
N THR A 128 10.04 15.49 3.65
CA THR A 128 11.24 14.64 3.69
C THR A 128 11.30 13.74 2.45
N ALA A 129 10.16 13.29 1.94
CA ALA A 129 10.08 12.52 0.70
C ALA A 129 10.58 13.31 -0.51
N GLU A 130 10.31 14.61 -0.58
CA GLU A 130 10.87 15.51 -1.60
C GLU A 130 12.40 15.59 -1.49
N LYS A 131 12.93 15.86 -0.30
CA LYS A 131 14.37 15.91 -0.06
C LYS A 131 15.09 14.61 -0.45
N ASN A 132 14.43 13.49 -0.25
CA ASN A 132 14.95 12.17 -0.56
C ASN A 132 14.68 11.73 -2.01
N GLY A 133 14.04 12.56 -2.84
CA GLY A 133 13.79 12.29 -4.25
C GLY A 133 12.55 11.43 -4.53
N TYR A 134 11.74 11.11 -3.52
CA TYR A 134 10.54 10.28 -3.73
C TYR A 134 9.41 11.02 -4.45
N VAL A 135 9.27 12.32 -4.23
CA VAL A 135 8.24 13.14 -4.85
C VAL A 135 8.85 14.39 -5.48
N ASP A 136 8.11 15.05 -6.36
CA ASP A 136 8.55 16.27 -7.04
C ASP A 136 8.29 17.52 -6.21
N ASN A 137 7.21 17.52 -5.43
CA ASN A 137 6.89 18.54 -4.45
C ASN A 137 6.20 17.89 -3.24
N GLY A 138 6.80 18.00 -2.08
CA GLY A 138 6.35 17.41 -0.82
C GLY A 138 5.62 18.40 0.10
N ASN A 139 5.41 19.63 -0.37
CA ASN A 139 4.64 20.67 0.34
C ASN A 139 3.56 21.26 -0.56
N ALA A 140 2.87 20.40 -1.30
CA ALA A 140 1.86 20.78 -2.25
C ALA A 140 0.45 20.44 -1.78
N TYR A 141 -0.51 21.23 -2.25
CA TYR A 141 -1.92 20.94 -2.17
C TYR A 141 -2.46 20.52 -3.55
N TYR A 142 -3.68 20.01 -3.59
CA TYR A 142 -4.31 19.57 -4.83
C TYR A 142 -4.29 20.66 -5.91
N ILE A 143 -4.54 21.91 -5.53
CA ILE A 143 -4.56 23.05 -6.46
C ILE A 143 -3.19 23.31 -7.09
N ASP A 144 -2.09 23.06 -6.37
CA ASP A 144 -0.74 23.26 -6.89
C ASP A 144 -0.44 22.22 -7.99
N ALA A 145 -0.79 20.95 -7.73
CA ALA A 145 -0.64 19.89 -8.73
C ALA A 145 -1.52 20.13 -9.95
N LEU A 146 -2.77 20.56 -9.75
CA LEU A 146 -3.69 20.89 -10.85
C LEU A 146 -3.18 22.08 -11.67
N THR A 147 -2.73 23.15 -11.02
CA THR A 147 -2.21 24.34 -11.69
C THR A 147 -0.99 24.00 -12.56
N ASP A 148 -0.10 23.18 -12.04
CA ASP A 148 1.08 22.76 -12.80
C ASP A 148 0.73 21.82 -13.99
N LEU A 149 -0.25 20.94 -13.78
CA LEU A 149 -0.79 20.09 -14.85
C LEU A 149 -1.42 20.94 -15.97
N VAL A 150 -2.24 21.93 -15.61
CA VAL A 150 -2.87 22.87 -16.58
C VAL A 150 -1.80 23.61 -17.37
N LYS A 151 -0.74 24.08 -16.71
CA LYS A 151 0.41 24.71 -17.38
C LYS A 151 1.11 23.75 -18.33
N SER A 152 1.35 22.51 -17.91
CA SER A 152 2.02 21.51 -18.75
C SER A 152 1.22 21.13 -20.00
N CYS A 153 -0.09 21.31 -19.95
CA CYS A 153 -1.01 21.12 -21.07
C CYS A 153 -1.19 22.38 -21.95
N ASN A 154 -0.50 23.50 -21.64
CA ASN A 154 -0.69 24.81 -22.29
C ASN A 154 -2.12 25.35 -22.22
N LEU A 155 -2.85 25.06 -21.14
CA LEU A 155 -4.24 25.44 -20.95
C LEU A 155 -4.43 26.64 -20.01
N SER A 156 -3.37 27.31 -19.58
CA SER A 156 -3.45 28.41 -18.60
C SER A 156 -4.32 29.57 -19.02
N GLU A 157 -4.38 29.86 -20.33
CA GLU A 157 -5.18 30.95 -20.92
C GLU A 157 -6.41 30.42 -21.66
N THR A 158 -6.69 29.13 -21.56
CA THR A 158 -7.79 28.47 -22.26
C THR A 158 -8.82 27.96 -21.25
N PRO A 159 -10.13 28.17 -21.50
CA PRO A 159 -11.15 27.55 -20.65
C PRO A 159 -11.00 26.02 -20.63
N TYR A 160 -10.96 25.44 -19.46
CA TYR A 160 -10.90 24.00 -19.26
C TYR A 160 -11.93 23.53 -18.23
N GLN A 161 -12.26 22.25 -18.26
CA GLN A 161 -13.15 21.62 -17.30
C GLN A 161 -12.42 20.52 -16.56
N VAL A 162 -12.54 20.51 -15.24
CA VAL A 162 -12.09 19.39 -14.41
C VAL A 162 -13.20 18.37 -14.28
N VAL A 163 -12.97 17.16 -14.76
CA VAL A 163 -13.94 16.06 -14.69
C VAL A 163 -13.45 15.06 -13.67
N LYS A 164 -14.27 14.75 -12.68
CA LYS A 164 -14.01 13.75 -11.65
C LYS A 164 -14.64 12.42 -12.03
N PHE A 165 -13.85 11.38 -12.14
CA PHE A 165 -14.35 10.01 -12.28
C PHE A 165 -14.58 9.42 -10.89
N VAL A 166 -15.83 9.07 -10.60
CA VAL A 166 -16.21 8.43 -9.35
C VAL A 166 -16.53 6.97 -9.62
N TYR A 167 -15.78 6.08 -9.01
CA TYR A 167 -16.08 4.65 -9.08
C TYR A 167 -17.25 4.35 -8.13
N LYS A 168 -18.40 3.98 -8.67
CA LYS A 168 -19.50 3.46 -7.86
C LYS A 168 -19.16 2.03 -7.43
N GLN A 169 -18.90 1.83 -6.16
CA GLN A 169 -18.84 0.49 -5.61
C GLN A 169 -20.17 -0.23 -5.84
N SER A 170 -20.12 -1.47 -6.32
CA SER A 170 -21.35 -2.26 -6.43
C SER A 170 -21.95 -2.46 -5.03
N PRO A 171 -23.29 -2.47 -4.88
CA PRO A 171 -23.94 -2.71 -3.58
C PRO A 171 -23.46 -4.00 -2.89
N LEU A 172 -23.06 -5.01 -3.68
CA LEU A 172 -22.53 -6.27 -3.17
C LEU A 172 -21.14 -6.10 -2.51
N GLN A 173 -20.27 -5.28 -3.07
CA GLN A 173 -18.93 -5.00 -2.50
C GLN A 173 -19.04 -4.23 -1.18
N GLY A 174 -19.98 -3.29 -1.09
CA GLY A 174 -20.28 -2.57 0.16
C GLY A 174 -20.80 -3.51 1.27
N LEU A 175 -21.64 -4.48 0.91
CA LEU A 175 -22.17 -5.48 1.86
C LEU A 175 -21.08 -6.44 2.39
N VAL A 176 -20.16 -6.86 1.53
CA VAL A 176 -19.06 -7.78 1.91
C VAL A 176 -18.02 -7.05 2.76
N SER A 177 -17.64 -5.83 2.41
CA SER A 177 -16.69 -5.03 3.20
C SER A 177 -17.25 -4.67 4.57
N ASN A 178 -18.53 -4.30 4.66
CA ASN A 178 -19.18 -4.00 5.93
C ASN A 178 -19.34 -5.24 6.82
N LYS A 179 -19.69 -6.42 6.26
CA LYS A 179 -19.78 -7.66 7.03
C LYS A 179 -18.42 -8.12 7.54
N LEU A 180 -17.37 -7.98 6.74
CA LEU A 180 -16.01 -8.32 7.17
C LEU A 180 -15.50 -7.38 8.26
N ALA A 181 -15.76 -6.08 8.14
CA ALA A 181 -15.40 -5.09 9.15
C ALA A 181 -16.14 -5.34 10.47
N LEU A 182 -17.44 -5.59 10.43
CA LEU A 182 -18.25 -5.92 11.62
C LEU A 182 -17.80 -7.23 12.26
N TRP A 183 -17.46 -8.24 11.49
CA TRP A 183 -16.92 -9.49 12.00
C TRP A 183 -15.54 -9.30 12.65
N MET A 184 -14.66 -8.49 12.05
CA MET A 184 -13.36 -8.17 12.64
C MET A 184 -13.49 -7.38 13.95
N GLU A 185 -14.43 -6.43 14.04
CA GLU A 185 -14.73 -5.72 15.27
C GLU A 185 -15.28 -6.66 16.36
N ASP A 186 -16.16 -7.59 16.02
CA ASP A 186 -16.71 -8.57 16.94
C ASP A 186 -15.62 -9.53 17.48
N VAL A 187 -14.74 -10.02 16.62
CA VAL A 187 -13.58 -10.84 16.99
C VAL A 187 -12.62 -10.07 17.89
N GLN A 188 -12.32 -8.82 17.54
CA GLN A 188 -11.41 -7.98 18.31
C GLN A 188 -11.98 -7.64 19.69
N SER A 189 -13.29 -7.35 19.79
CA SER A 189 -13.96 -7.09 21.06
C SER A 189 -13.95 -8.31 21.98
N LYS A 190 -14.14 -9.50 21.43
CA LYS A 190 -14.09 -10.77 22.17
C LYS A 190 -12.69 -11.14 22.65
N LEU A 191 -11.66 -10.86 21.84
CA LEU A 191 -10.27 -11.13 22.19
C LEU A 191 -9.70 -10.17 23.23
N LEU A 192 -10.11 -8.90 23.20
CA LEU A 192 -9.57 -7.85 24.06
C LEU A 192 -10.44 -7.57 25.30
N GLY A 193 -11.59 -8.25 25.45
CA GLY A 193 -12.49 -8.06 26.59
C GLY A 193 -13.08 -6.66 26.71
N THR A 194 -13.00 -5.85 25.65
CA THR A 194 -13.49 -4.48 25.63
C THR A 194 -14.90 -4.45 25.05
N THR A 195 -15.89 -4.23 25.89
CA THR A 195 -17.23 -3.85 25.44
C THR A 195 -17.18 -2.42 24.90
N SER A 196 -16.84 -2.28 23.63
CA SER A 196 -16.83 -0.99 22.96
C SER A 196 -18.24 -0.56 22.61
N LYS A 197 -18.94 0.09 23.52
CA LYS A 197 -19.93 1.12 23.20
C LYS A 197 -19.22 2.48 23.11
N GLY A 198 -18.19 2.57 22.31
CA GLY A 198 -17.52 3.80 21.95
C GLY A 198 -17.50 3.90 20.45
N LYS A 199 -18.38 4.74 19.87
CA LYS A 199 -18.23 5.20 18.50
C LYS A 199 -16.78 5.64 18.31
N LEU A 200 -16.02 4.99 17.43
CA LEU A 200 -14.85 5.56 16.78
C LEU A 200 -15.30 6.73 15.91
N GLN A 201 -15.61 7.85 16.56
CA GLN A 201 -15.55 9.16 15.92
C GLN A 201 -14.06 9.45 15.76
N ASN A 202 -13.58 9.36 14.54
CA ASN A 202 -12.40 9.96 13.95
C ASN A 202 -11.70 9.01 12.98
N THR A 203 -12.46 8.36 12.14
CA THR A 203 -11.95 8.02 10.82
C THR A 203 -12.31 9.20 9.96
N LEU A 204 -11.34 10.06 9.65
CA LEU A 204 -11.43 11.05 8.58
C LEU A 204 -11.47 10.29 7.25
N LEU A 205 -12.62 9.66 7.00
CA LEU A 205 -13.04 9.30 5.66
C LEU A 205 -13.45 10.61 5.01
N TYR A 206 -12.60 11.12 4.14
CA TYR A 206 -13.01 12.16 3.20
C TYR A 206 -14.06 11.55 2.28
N TYR A 207 -15.30 11.53 2.75
CA TYR A 207 -16.46 11.28 1.95
C TYR A 207 -16.76 12.61 1.24
N TYR A 208 -16.43 12.71 -0.03
CA TYR A 208 -16.90 13.79 -0.86
C TYR A 208 -18.36 13.50 -1.20
N ASP A 209 -19.27 14.27 -0.61
CA ASP A 209 -20.70 14.28 -0.98
C ASP A 209 -20.86 15.00 -2.33
N PRO A 210 -21.46 14.36 -3.35
CA PRO A 210 -21.74 15.02 -4.62
C PRO A 210 -22.77 16.15 -4.52
N SER A 211 -23.39 16.40 -3.36
CA SER A 211 -24.35 17.48 -3.14
C SER A 211 -23.73 18.83 -2.78
N ASP A 212 -22.44 18.91 -2.47
CA ASP A 212 -21.74 20.18 -2.28
C ASP A 212 -21.43 20.83 -3.64
N ARG A 213 -22.46 21.44 -4.21
CA ARG A 213 -22.31 22.39 -5.31
C ARG A 213 -21.97 23.76 -4.72
N LEU A 214 -20.80 24.26 -5.01
CA LEU A 214 -20.55 25.66 -5.20
C LEU A 214 -20.59 25.99 -6.68
#